data_5f1d520e67846c4d539ffc68c5c5df3b
#
_entry.id   5f1d520e67846c4d539ffc68c5c5df3b
#
_cell.length_a   1.000
_cell.length_b   1.000
_cell.length_c   1.000
_cell.angle_alpha   90.00
_cell.angle_beta   90.00
_cell.angle_gamma   90.00
#
_symmetry.space_group_name_H-M   'P 1'
#
loop_
_entity.id
_entity.type
_entity.pdbx_description
1 polymer ?
#
loop_
_entity_poly.entity_id
_entity_poly.type
_entity_poly.pdbx_seq_one_letter_code
_entity_poly.pdbx_strand_id
1 'polypeptide(L)'
;GNNACVNIEALTKRLNISFSQSDDFKCRPLRVGDKNCLFAYLDGNIDKVLFEQDVVRPLKNAERLSSPYLENLQNTVAYSDEIKVVPIENAPGEIALCDIAFFIEDDDNAYIFSLRKPSTRAIGEPPTSSVMKGPREGFVEEIKTNTSMIRRRIKSPDLVMKSFQVGRYSATTVAVMYVRGIADENVVKTICEKIRKIDVDGVVDSA
;
A
#
# COMPACT_ATOMS: atom_id res chain seq x y z
N GLY A 1 -11.03 26.74 -18.46
CA GLY A 1 -10.30 25.62 -17.94
C GLY A 1 -10.98 24.34 -18.36
N ASN A 2 -10.30 23.46 -19.09
CA ASN A 2 -10.79 22.12 -19.39
C ASN A 2 -10.84 21.33 -18.06
N ASN A 3 -12.00 21.20 -17.47
CA ASN A 3 -12.27 20.14 -16.50
C ASN A 3 -12.29 18.83 -17.31
N ALA A 4 -11.13 18.21 -17.46
CA ALA A 4 -11.08 16.84 -17.91
C ALA A 4 -11.66 16.00 -16.77
N CYS A 5 -12.88 15.52 -16.96
CA CYS A 5 -13.59 14.61 -16.05
C CYS A 5 -12.64 13.49 -15.60
N VAL A 6 -12.41 13.36 -14.29
CA VAL A 6 -11.52 12.34 -13.75
C VAL A 6 -12.14 10.97 -13.97
N ASN A 7 -11.58 10.23 -14.92
CA ASN A 7 -11.97 8.86 -15.22
C ASN A 7 -11.21 7.91 -14.31
N ILE A 8 -11.93 7.11 -13.54
CA ILE A 8 -11.36 6.14 -12.57
C ILE A 8 -10.45 5.11 -13.23
N GLU A 9 -10.75 4.65 -14.45
CA GLU A 9 -9.89 3.70 -15.17
C GLU A 9 -8.55 4.34 -15.58
N ALA A 10 -8.59 5.56 -16.11
CA ALA A 10 -7.38 6.30 -16.48
C ALA A 10 -6.54 6.61 -15.23
N LEU A 11 -7.18 6.99 -14.13
CA LEU A 11 -6.52 7.23 -12.84
C LEU A 11 -5.85 5.95 -12.31
N THR A 12 -6.54 4.81 -12.36
CA THR A 12 -6.00 3.52 -11.95
C THR A 12 -4.73 3.16 -12.73
N LYS A 13 -4.72 3.37 -14.05
CA LYS A 13 -3.53 3.16 -14.89
C LYS A 13 -2.38 4.08 -14.48
N ARG A 14 -2.65 5.37 -14.29
CA ARG A 14 -1.64 6.35 -13.85
C ARG A 14 -1.02 5.97 -12.51
N LEU A 15 -1.83 5.60 -11.53
CA LEU A 15 -1.36 5.21 -10.20
C LEU A 15 -0.50 3.93 -10.26
N ASN A 16 -0.91 2.92 -11.04
CA ASN A 16 -0.12 1.71 -11.24
C ASN A 16 1.25 2.01 -11.87
N ILE A 17 1.31 2.93 -12.84
CA ILE A 17 2.57 3.39 -13.43
C ILE A 17 3.42 4.13 -12.38
N SER A 18 2.82 5.01 -11.58
CA SER A 18 3.52 5.77 -10.54
C SER A 18 4.21 4.86 -9.51
N PHE A 19 3.58 3.74 -9.16
CA PHE A 19 4.13 2.73 -8.27
C PHE A 19 4.88 1.60 -8.99
N SER A 20 5.19 1.75 -10.30
CA SER A 20 5.93 0.79 -11.13
C SER A 20 5.38 -0.64 -11.05
N GLN A 21 4.06 -0.77 -10.97
CA GLN A 21 3.37 -2.06 -10.80
C GLN A 21 3.94 -2.86 -9.61
N SER A 22 4.21 -2.18 -8.51
CA SER A 22 4.66 -2.82 -7.28
C SER A 22 3.60 -3.80 -6.77
N ASP A 23 3.99 -5.01 -6.39
CA ASP A 23 3.02 -6.07 -6.07
C ASP A 23 2.23 -5.81 -4.79
N ASP A 24 2.73 -4.95 -3.90
CA ASP A 24 2.04 -4.51 -2.69
C ASP A 24 1.16 -3.26 -2.90
N PHE A 25 1.25 -2.60 -4.05
CA PHE A 25 0.34 -1.50 -4.38
C PHE A 25 -1.01 -2.06 -4.86
N LYS A 26 -2.10 -1.56 -4.28
CA LYS A 26 -3.45 -2.01 -4.59
C LYS A 26 -4.35 -0.85 -4.99
N CYS A 27 -5.10 -1.07 -6.06
CA CYS A 27 -6.24 -0.28 -6.47
C CYS A 27 -7.52 -1.10 -6.28
N ARG A 28 -8.48 -0.56 -5.53
CA ARG A 28 -9.76 -1.22 -5.25
C ARG A 28 -10.90 -0.31 -5.70
N PRO A 29 -11.58 -0.65 -6.79
CA PRO A 29 -12.76 0.10 -7.22
C PRO A 29 -13.91 -0.11 -6.25
N LEU A 30 -14.73 0.92 -6.09
CA LEU A 30 -15.94 0.93 -5.29
C LEU A 30 -16.99 1.77 -6.00
N ARG A 31 -18.24 1.35 -5.97
CA ARG A 31 -19.37 2.17 -6.38
C ARG A 31 -20.14 2.64 -5.16
N VAL A 32 -20.39 3.94 -5.07
CA VAL A 32 -21.17 4.59 -4.00
C VAL A 32 -22.32 5.33 -4.65
N GLY A 33 -23.54 4.81 -4.51
CA GLY A 33 -24.69 5.30 -5.27
C GLY A 33 -24.45 5.23 -6.78
N ASP A 34 -24.47 6.38 -7.44
CA ASP A 34 -24.23 6.54 -8.88
C ASP A 34 -22.77 6.85 -9.24
N LYS A 35 -21.90 7.10 -8.25
CA LYS A 35 -20.49 7.48 -8.45
C LYS A 35 -19.57 6.27 -8.49
N ASN A 36 -18.66 6.25 -9.48
CA ASN A 36 -17.50 5.35 -9.48
C ASN A 36 -16.41 5.96 -8.61
N CYS A 37 -15.84 5.13 -7.76
CA CYS A 37 -14.81 5.53 -6.80
C CYS A 37 -13.65 4.54 -6.83
N LEU A 38 -12.51 4.95 -6.28
CA LEU A 38 -11.30 4.13 -6.20
C LEU A 38 -10.62 4.32 -4.86
N PHE A 39 -10.25 3.24 -4.21
CA PHE A 39 -9.24 3.25 -3.15
C PHE A 39 -7.88 2.85 -3.71
N ALA A 40 -6.82 3.53 -3.28
CA ALA A 40 -5.44 3.14 -3.55
C ALA A 40 -4.60 3.16 -2.27
N TYR A 41 -3.82 2.10 -2.04
CA TYR A 41 -3.05 1.91 -0.82
C TYR A 41 -1.94 0.87 -0.99
N LEU A 42 -1.02 0.82 -0.01
CA LEU A 42 0.01 -0.22 0.08
C LEU A 42 -0.47 -1.35 1.00
N ASP A 43 -0.62 -2.56 0.44
CA ASP A 43 -1.04 -3.76 1.19
C ASP A 43 0.00 -4.14 2.24
N GLY A 44 -0.48 -4.58 3.41
CA GLY A 44 0.38 -4.91 4.56
C GLY A 44 0.67 -3.74 5.50
N ASN A 45 0.48 -2.49 5.06
CA ASN A 45 0.75 -1.28 5.86
C ASN A 45 -0.51 -0.63 6.45
N ILE A 46 -1.68 -1.05 6.03
CA ILE A 46 -2.97 -0.54 6.51
C ILE A 46 -3.64 -1.50 7.49
N ASP A 47 -4.41 -0.97 8.41
CA ASP A 47 -5.31 -1.76 9.25
C ASP A 47 -6.56 -2.11 8.44
N LYS A 48 -6.56 -3.33 7.88
CA LYS A 48 -7.65 -3.81 7.00
C LYS A 48 -8.99 -3.94 7.74
N VAL A 49 -8.95 -4.24 9.04
CA VAL A 49 -10.17 -4.41 9.83
C VAL A 49 -10.86 -3.08 9.99
N LEU A 50 -10.15 -2.06 10.47
CA LEU A 50 -10.69 -0.71 10.59
C LEU A 50 -11.07 -0.13 9.22
N PHE A 51 -10.25 -0.35 8.19
CA PHE A 51 -10.57 0.10 6.83
C PHE A 51 -11.89 -0.46 6.32
N GLU A 52 -12.13 -1.77 6.49
CA GLU A 52 -13.40 -2.39 6.07
C GLU A 52 -14.59 -1.93 6.93
N GLN A 53 -14.43 -1.86 8.25
CA GLN A 53 -15.50 -1.53 9.17
C GLN A 53 -15.89 -0.06 9.12
N ASP A 54 -14.89 0.84 9.17
CA ASP A 54 -15.13 2.25 9.41
C ASP A 54 -15.24 3.08 8.12
N VAL A 55 -14.69 2.57 7.01
CA VAL A 55 -14.68 3.29 5.73
C VAL A 55 -15.44 2.56 4.63
N VAL A 56 -15.04 1.32 4.29
CA VAL A 56 -15.59 0.65 3.11
C VAL A 56 -17.05 0.27 3.30
N ARG A 57 -17.41 -0.34 4.45
CA ARG A 57 -18.77 -0.80 4.73
C ARG A 57 -19.77 0.36 4.80
N PRO A 58 -19.50 1.47 5.51
CA PRO A 58 -20.38 2.64 5.48
C PRO A 58 -20.61 3.19 4.06
N LEU A 59 -19.52 3.31 3.27
CA LEU A 59 -19.64 3.81 1.89
C LEU A 59 -20.42 2.87 0.98
N LYS A 60 -20.28 1.56 1.14
CA LYS A 60 -21.09 0.57 0.38
C LYS A 60 -22.59 0.66 0.70
N ASN A 61 -22.93 1.03 1.92
CA ASN A 61 -24.30 1.15 2.38
C ASN A 61 -24.89 2.53 2.12
N ALA A 62 -24.07 3.49 1.69
CA ALA A 62 -24.52 4.84 1.38
C ALA A 62 -25.30 4.85 0.05
N GLU A 63 -26.49 5.41 0.07
CA GLU A 63 -27.34 5.55 -1.12
C GLU A 63 -26.78 6.56 -2.11
N ARG A 64 -26.05 7.55 -1.61
CA ARG A 64 -25.57 8.68 -2.40
C ARG A 64 -24.26 9.23 -1.86
N LEU A 65 -23.41 9.69 -2.79
CA LEU A 65 -22.23 10.51 -2.51
C LEU A 65 -22.35 11.81 -3.26
N SER A 66 -22.40 12.94 -2.55
CA SER A 66 -22.68 14.25 -3.12
C SER A 66 -21.72 15.33 -2.63
N SER A 67 -21.50 16.33 -3.47
CA SER A 67 -20.72 17.53 -3.11
C SER A 67 -21.50 18.38 -2.06
N PRO A 68 -20.79 19.00 -1.08
CA PRO A 68 -19.34 18.95 -0.87
C PRO A 68 -18.90 17.59 -0.33
N TYR A 69 -18.00 16.92 -1.07
CA TYR A 69 -17.63 15.52 -0.81
C TYR A 69 -16.98 15.31 0.55
N LEU A 70 -16.14 16.24 1.03
CA LEU A 70 -15.49 16.09 2.35
C LEU A 70 -16.52 15.98 3.48
N GLU A 71 -17.49 16.89 3.52
CA GLU A 71 -18.57 16.89 4.52
C GLU A 71 -19.43 15.62 4.40
N ASN A 72 -19.75 15.23 3.17
CA ASN A 72 -20.55 14.04 2.90
C ASN A 72 -19.79 12.76 3.36
N LEU A 73 -18.48 12.67 3.10
CA LEU A 73 -17.64 11.58 3.59
C LEU A 73 -17.57 11.53 5.12
N GLN A 74 -17.33 12.69 5.77
CA GLN A 74 -17.27 12.78 7.24
C GLN A 74 -18.58 12.32 7.90
N ASN A 75 -19.71 12.59 7.27
CA ASN A 75 -21.02 12.16 7.77
C ASN A 75 -21.36 10.70 7.44
N THR A 76 -20.68 10.09 6.46
CA THR A 76 -20.98 8.73 5.99
C THR A 76 -20.09 7.68 6.66
N VAL A 77 -18.79 7.95 6.80
CA VAL A 77 -17.83 7.00 7.37
C VAL A 77 -17.83 7.05 8.90
N ALA A 78 -17.45 5.93 9.54
CA ALA A 78 -17.23 5.86 10.99
C ALA A 78 -15.80 6.23 11.40
N TYR A 79 -15.02 6.76 10.47
CA TYR A 79 -13.64 7.20 10.69
C TYR A 79 -13.62 8.48 11.53
N SER A 80 -12.95 8.45 12.67
CA SER A 80 -12.99 9.54 13.67
C SER A 80 -11.89 10.58 13.52
N ASP A 81 -10.81 10.26 12.78
CA ASP A 81 -9.74 11.21 12.55
C ASP A 81 -10.05 12.16 11.38
N GLU A 82 -9.21 13.17 11.18
CA GLU A 82 -9.35 14.12 10.09
C GLU A 82 -9.13 13.45 8.73
N ILE A 83 -10.06 13.65 7.79
CA ILE A 83 -9.88 13.30 6.38
C ILE A 83 -9.11 14.43 5.71
N LYS A 84 -7.85 14.18 5.37
CA LYS A 84 -7.01 15.15 4.65
C LYS A 84 -7.42 15.18 3.17
N VAL A 85 -7.54 16.38 2.59
CA VAL A 85 -7.83 16.57 1.17
C VAL A 85 -6.59 17.07 0.46
N VAL A 86 -6.21 16.42 -0.62
CA VAL A 86 -5.06 16.80 -1.44
C VAL A 86 -5.42 16.74 -2.93
N PRO A 87 -4.78 17.51 -3.80
CA PRO A 87 -4.88 17.31 -5.25
C PRO A 87 -4.48 15.88 -5.63
N ILE A 88 -5.10 15.32 -6.67
CA ILE A 88 -4.83 13.94 -7.14
C ILE A 88 -3.33 13.71 -7.40
N GLU A 89 -2.62 14.72 -7.92
CA GLU A 89 -1.19 14.64 -8.23
C GLU A 89 -0.34 14.37 -6.98
N ASN A 90 -0.79 14.77 -5.81
CA ASN A 90 -0.10 14.60 -4.55
C ASN A 90 -0.42 13.27 -3.85
N ALA A 91 -1.47 12.56 -4.30
CA ALA A 91 -1.90 11.31 -3.70
C ALA A 91 -0.82 10.22 -3.67
N PRO A 92 0.05 10.03 -4.68
CA PRO A 92 1.13 9.06 -4.60
C PRO A 92 2.06 9.27 -3.41
N GLY A 93 2.34 10.52 -3.04
CA GLY A 93 3.11 10.86 -1.84
C GLY A 93 2.45 10.40 -0.55
N GLU A 94 1.15 10.63 -0.40
CA GLU A 94 0.37 10.21 0.77
C GLU A 94 0.29 8.67 0.87
N ILE A 95 0.05 8.00 -0.26
CA ILE A 95 0.05 6.53 -0.32
C ILE A 95 1.42 5.96 0.10
N ALA A 96 2.52 6.60 -0.33
CA ALA A 96 3.87 6.20 0.06
C ALA A 96 4.15 6.39 1.55
N LEU A 97 3.39 7.27 2.23
CA LEU A 97 3.37 7.42 3.69
C LEU A 97 2.56 6.31 4.39
N CYS A 98 2.08 5.31 3.65
CA CYS A 98 1.22 4.22 4.11
C CYS A 98 -0.21 4.66 4.49
N ASP A 99 -0.72 5.72 3.87
CA ASP A 99 -2.09 6.15 3.98
C ASP A 99 -2.94 5.58 2.84
N ILE A 100 -4.26 5.66 3.00
CA ILE A 100 -5.24 5.22 1.99
C ILE A 100 -5.75 6.46 1.27
N ALA A 101 -5.65 6.50 -0.05
CA ALA A 101 -6.25 7.52 -0.87
C ALA A 101 -7.58 7.03 -1.44
N PHE A 102 -8.62 7.87 -1.33
CA PHE A 102 -9.93 7.65 -1.91
C PHE A 102 -10.18 8.71 -2.98
N PHE A 103 -10.62 8.27 -4.13
CA PHE A 103 -10.91 9.11 -5.29
C PHE A 103 -12.35 8.93 -5.72
N ILE A 104 -12.97 10.01 -6.15
CA ILE A 104 -14.35 10.07 -6.62
C ILE A 104 -14.32 10.50 -8.08
N GLU A 105 -15.10 9.83 -8.93
CA GLU A 105 -15.28 10.24 -10.33
C GLU A 105 -15.72 11.70 -10.42
N ASP A 106 -15.13 12.44 -11.34
CA ASP A 106 -15.39 13.88 -11.57
C ASP A 106 -14.90 14.83 -10.45
N ASP A 107 -14.04 14.36 -9.53
CA ASP A 107 -13.39 15.22 -8.53
C ASP A 107 -11.87 15.24 -8.74
N ASP A 108 -11.27 16.41 -8.67
CA ASP A 108 -9.82 16.62 -8.82
C ASP A 108 -9.03 16.40 -7.52
N ASN A 109 -9.72 16.00 -6.44
CA ASN A 109 -9.12 15.78 -5.14
C ASN A 109 -9.07 14.29 -4.77
N ALA A 110 -8.11 13.97 -3.93
CA ALA A 110 -8.01 12.70 -3.21
C ALA A 110 -8.30 12.94 -1.72
N TYR A 111 -9.06 12.04 -1.13
CA TYR A 111 -9.42 12.03 0.29
C TYR A 111 -8.57 10.99 1.01
N ILE A 112 -7.78 11.41 1.99
CA ILE A 112 -6.75 10.59 2.61
C ILE A 112 -7.19 10.13 3.99
N PHE A 113 -7.15 8.82 4.21
CA PHE A 113 -7.44 8.17 5.48
C PHE A 113 -6.16 7.56 6.07
N SER A 114 -5.80 7.98 7.29
CA SER A 114 -4.63 7.47 8.02
C SER A 114 -5.00 6.24 8.87
N LEU A 115 -5.19 5.09 8.25
CA LEU A 115 -5.47 3.82 8.90
C LEU A 115 -4.23 2.90 8.84
N ARG A 116 -3.11 3.40 9.35
CA ARG A 116 -1.83 2.66 9.34
C ARG A 116 -1.85 1.54 10.34
N LYS A 117 -1.40 0.35 9.91
CA LYS A 117 -1.21 -0.77 10.82
C LYS A 117 -0.18 -0.39 11.90
N PRO A 118 -0.48 -0.57 13.20
CA PRO A 118 0.50 -0.34 14.25
C PRO A 118 1.77 -1.15 14.00
N SER A 119 2.94 -0.57 14.29
CA SER A 119 4.18 -1.33 14.29
C SER A 119 4.10 -2.39 15.39
N THR A 120 4.10 -3.65 15.02
CA THR A 120 4.24 -4.74 15.99
C THR A 120 5.64 -4.61 16.60
N ARG A 121 5.72 -4.24 17.89
CA ARG A 121 6.98 -4.37 18.63
C ARG A 121 7.31 -5.85 18.64
N ALA A 122 8.50 -6.22 18.19
CA ALA A 122 9.01 -7.57 18.37
C ALA A 122 8.97 -7.88 19.87
N ILE A 123 8.15 -8.84 20.28
CA ILE A 123 8.11 -9.34 21.64
C ILE A 123 9.37 -10.19 21.77
N GLY A 124 10.36 -9.72 22.52
CA GLY A 124 11.36 -10.54 23.15
C GLY A 124 12.70 -10.69 22.47
N GLU A 125 13.61 -9.78 22.77
CA GLU A 125 15.00 -10.18 23.02
C GLU A 125 15.31 -10.01 24.50
N PRO A 126 16.04 -10.98 25.12
CA PRO A 126 16.51 -10.82 26.49
C PRO A 126 17.52 -9.65 26.57
N PRO A 127 17.60 -8.91 27.69
CA PRO A 127 18.40 -7.68 27.81
C PRO A 127 19.89 -7.98 28.06
N THR A 128 20.60 -8.67 27.16
CA THR A 128 22.01 -9.02 27.36
C THR A 128 22.97 -8.55 26.28
N SER A 129 22.63 -7.53 25.49
CA SER A 129 23.64 -6.82 24.71
C SER A 129 23.36 -5.34 24.65
N SER A 130 24.22 -4.58 25.34
CA SER A 130 24.31 -3.13 25.21
C SER A 130 24.87 -2.77 23.84
N VAL A 131 24.02 -2.51 22.86
CA VAL A 131 24.40 -1.93 21.56
C VAL A 131 23.81 -0.55 21.43
N MET A 132 24.69 0.40 21.07
CA MET A 132 24.43 1.82 20.93
C MET A 132 23.26 2.14 20.01
N LYS A 133 22.53 3.20 20.40
CA LYS A 133 21.52 3.98 19.71
C LYS A 133 21.25 3.67 18.22
N GLY A 134 20.15 2.97 17.94
CA GLY A 134 19.54 2.79 16.64
C GLY A 134 18.12 2.24 16.81
N PRO A 135 17.20 2.38 15.83
CA PRO A 135 15.90 1.72 15.93
C PRO A 135 16.09 0.22 15.99
N ARG A 136 15.62 -0.40 17.08
CA ARG A 136 15.72 -1.85 17.36
C ARG A 136 14.63 -2.65 16.63
N GLU A 137 14.49 -2.46 15.32
CA GLU A 137 13.60 -3.24 14.50
C GLU A 137 14.44 -4.15 13.60
N GLY A 138 14.44 -5.46 13.89
CA GLY A 138 15.03 -6.51 13.06
C GLY A 138 13.95 -7.18 12.19
N PHE A 139 14.38 -7.89 11.14
CA PHE A 139 13.50 -8.75 10.38
C PHE A 139 13.01 -9.91 11.23
N VAL A 140 11.76 -10.31 11.00
CA VAL A 140 11.07 -11.44 11.62
C VAL A 140 10.70 -12.45 10.55
N GLU A 141 10.19 -13.62 10.93
CA GLU A 141 9.83 -14.69 10.00
C GLU A 141 8.72 -14.28 9.00
N GLU A 142 7.80 -13.37 9.40
CA GLU A 142 6.70 -12.94 8.53
C GLU A 142 7.16 -11.89 7.51
N ILE A 143 7.20 -12.27 6.23
CA ILE A 143 7.65 -11.40 5.14
C ILE A 143 6.84 -10.09 5.01
N LYS A 144 5.53 -10.13 5.27
CA LYS A 144 4.68 -8.92 5.21
C LYS A 144 5.08 -7.90 6.28
N THR A 145 5.46 -8.35 7.45
CA THR A 145 5.98 -7.50 8.51
C THR A 145 7.29 -6.84 8.08
N ASN A 146 8.19 -7.61 7.47
CA ASN A 146 9.48 -7.11 6.99
C ASN A 146 9.33 -6.08 5.86
N THR A 147 8.51 -6.37 4.85
CA THR A 147 8.26 -5.44 3.74
C THR A 147 7.55 -4.17 4.20
N SER A 148 6.63 -4.28 5.14
CA SER A 148 5.95 -3.13 5.76
C SER A 148 6.92 -2.24 6.54
N MET A 149 7.90 -2.83 7.21
CA MET A 149 8.96 -2.10 7.92
C MET A 149 9.83 -1.29 6.94
N ILE A 150 10.21 -1.89 5.80
CA ILE A 150 10.96 -1.21 4.75
C ILE A 150 10.15 -0.03 4.20
N ARG A 151 8.85 -0.22 3.91
CA ARG A 151 7.95 0.84 3.44
C ARG A 151 7.86 2.02 4.41
N ARG A 152 7.77 1.75 5.72
CA ARG A 152 7.74 2.81 6.73
C ARG A 152 9.02 3.64 6.80
N ARG A 153 10.16 3.03 6.44
CA ARG A 153 11.46 3.72 6.40
C ARG A 153 11.69 4.45 5.08
N ILE A 154 11.31 3.85 3.95
CA ILE A 154 11.51 4.41 2.61
C ILE A 154 10.13 4.82 2.08
N LYS A 155 9.78 6.08 2.33
CA LYS A 155 8.48 6.68 2.01
C LYS A 155 8.48 7.25 0.60
N SER A 156 8.60 6.38 -0.41
CA SER A 156 8.67 6.77 -1.81
C SER A 156 7.79 5.88 -2.69
N PRO A 157 7.06 6.47 -3.66
CA PRO A 157 6.39 5.71 -4.71
C PRO A 157 7.36 4.88 -5.57
N ASP A 158 8.65 5.29 -5.62
CA ASP A 158 9.69 4.61 -6.38
C ASP A 158 10.23 3.36 -5.68
N LEU A 159 9.88 3.10 -4.42
CA LEU A 159 10.16 1.83 -3.80
C LEU A 159 9.23 0.77 -4.40
N VAL A 160 9.80 -0.20 -5.09
CA VAL A 160 9.08 -1.27 -5.79
C VAL A 160 9.28 -2.59 -5.07
N MET A 161 8.21 -3.38 -4.94
CA MET A 161 8.25 -4.75 -4.45
C MET A 161 7.84 -5.72 -5.56
N LYS A 162 8.63 -6.77 -5.78
CA LYS A 162 8.28 -7.93 -6.61
C LYS A 162 8.24 -9.18 -5.77
N SER A 163 7.16 -9.92 -5.85
CA SER A 163 6.87 -11.12 -5.05
C SER A 163 6.97 -12.37 -5.89
N PHE A 164 7.54 -13.44 -5.34
CA PHE A 164 7.69 -14.73 -5.99
C PHE A 164 7.28 -15.83 -5.03
N GLN A 165 6.77 -16.95 -5.59
CA GLN A 165 6.58 -18.20 -4.84
C GLN A 165 7.68 -19.16 -5.26
N VAL A 166 8.45 -19.69 -4.29
CA VAL A 166 9.58 -20.59 -4.51
C VAL A 166 9.37 -21.88 -3.73
N GLY A 167 9.75 -22.99 -4.35
CA GLY A 167 9.54 -24.32 -3.80
C GLY A 167 8.22 -24.95 -4.24
N ARG A 168 8.29 -26.18 -4.78
CA ARG A 168 7.11 -26.90 -5.31
C ARG A 168 6.11 -27.23 -4.21
N TYR A 169 6.59 -27.57 -3.02
CA TYR A 169 5.77 -27.97 -1.88
C TYR A 169 5.68 -26.90 -0.81
N SER A 170 6.75 -26.14 -0.56
CA SER A 170 6.74 -25.09 0.48
C SER A 170 6.01 -23.84 0.05
N ALA A 171 5.97 -23.50 -1.25
CA ALA A 171 5.41 -22.26 -1.80
C ALA A 171 5.86 -21.03 -0.99
N THR A 172 7.16 -20.97 -0.67
CA THR A 172 7.73 -19.92 0.17
C THR A 172 7.71 -18.58 -0.57
N THR A 173 7.17 -17.56 0.07
CA THR A 173 7.13 -16.22 -0.52
C THR A 173 8.49 -15.54 -0.39
N VAL A 174 9.05 -15.12 -1.53
CA VAL A 174 10.27 -14.31 -1.61
C VAL A 174 9.92 -12.94 -2.17
N ALA A 175 10.43 -11.87 -1.57
CA ALA A 175 10.23 -10.51 -2.05
C ALA A 175 11.57 -9.85 -2.41
N VAL A 176 11.62 -9.22 -3.57
CA VAL A 176 12.70 -8.33 -4.01
C VAL A 176 12.18 -6.91 -3.88
N MET A 177 12.86 -6.09 -3.07
CA MET A 177 12.53 -4.67 -2.94
C MET A 177 13.69 -3.82 -3.44
N TYR A 178 13.39 -2.80 -4.22
CA TYR A 178 14.39 -1.90 -4.79
C TYR A 178 13.80 -0.52 -5.04
N VAL A 179 14.66 0.50 -5.14
CA VAL A 179 14.22 1.87 -5.48
C VAL A 179 14.47 2.10 -6.97
N ARG A 180 13.42 2.36 -7.73
CA ARG A 180 13.48 2.73 -9.14
C ARG A 180 14.33 3.98 -9.31
N GLY A 181 15.16 3.99 -10.35
CA GLY A 181 16.07 5.11 -10.63
C GLY A 181 17.36 5.13 -9.79
N ILE A 182 17.47 4.24 -8.76
CA ILE A 182 18.71 4.03 -8.00
C ILE A 182 19.29 2.64 -8.31
N ALA A 183 18.45 1.61 -8.27
CA ALA A 183 18.88 0.25 -8.61
C ALA A 183 19.13 0.10 -10.11
N ASP A 184 20.17 -0.64 -10.48
CA ASP A 184 20.41 -1.02 -11.88
C ASP A 184 19.32 -2.00 -12.35
N GLU A 185 18.58 -1.62 -13.37
CA GLU A 185 17.45 -2.39 -13.90
C GLU A 185 17.87 -3.77 -14.44
N ASN A 186 19.08 -3.89 -15.00
CA ASN A 186 19.60 -5.17 -15.48
C ASN A 186 19.90 -6.14 -14.33
N VAL A 187 20.42 -5.60 -13.22
CA VAL A 187 20.64 -6.38 -12.00
C VAL A 187 19.31 -6.85 -11.42
N VAL A 188 18.34 -5.97 -11.28
CA VAL A 188 16.97 -6.31 -10.81
C VAL A 188 16.36 -7.41 -11.68
N LYS A 189 16.39 -7.23 -13.01
CA LYS A 189 15.87 -8.21 -13.98
C LYS A 189 16.55 -9.56 -13.79
N THR A 190 17.88 -9.57 -13.72
CA THR A 190 18.69 -10.79 -13.54
C THR A 190 18.31 -11.53 -12.24
N ILE A 191 18.15 -10.79 -11.12
CA ILE A 191 17.75 -11.39 -9.83
C ILE A 191 16.36 -12.00 -9.96
N CYS A 192 15.40 -11.27 -10.50
CA CYS A 192 14.04 -11.76 -10.68
C CYS A 192 13.96 -13.00 -11.57
N GLU A 193 14.75 -13.04 -12.66
CA GLU A 193 14.83 -14.20 -13.55
C GLU A 193 15.46 -15.41 -12.86
N LYS A 194 16.51 -15.20 -12.06
CA LYS A 194 17.12 -16.28 -11.28
C LYS A 194 16.15 -16.85 -10.26
N ILE A 195 15.43 -16.02 -9.52
CA ILE A 195 14.43 -16.46 -8.55
C ILE A 195 13.33 -17.30 -9.22
N ARG A 196 12.82 -16.87 -10.38
CA ARG A 196 11.80 -17.62 -11.13
C ARG A 196 12.28 -18.99 -11.61
N LYS A 197 13.56 -19.16 -11.82
CA LYS A 197 14.18 -20.41 -12.28
C LYS A 197 14.54 -21.37 -11.15
N ILE A 198 14.36 -20.98 -9.89
CA ILE A 198 14.60 -21.86 -8.75
C ILE A 198 13.58 -22.99 -8.79
N ASP A 199 14.09 -24.19 -9.01
CA ASP A 199 13.30 -25.42 -9.06
C ASP A 199 13.78 -26.37 -7.95
N VAL A 200 13.21 -26.21 -6.78
CA VAL A 200 13.49 -27.00 -5.58
C VAL A 200 12.18 -27.46 -4.93
N ASP A 201 12.25 -28.54 -4.17
CA ASP A 201 11.04 -29.09 -3.53
C ASP A 201 10.57 -28.21 -2.35
N GLY A 202 11.49 -27.62 -1.61
CA GLY A 202 11.15 -26.74 -0.49
C GLY A 202 12.27 -25.79 -0.13
N VAL A 203 11.88 -24.62 0.35
CA VAL A 203 12.75 -23.62 0.97
C VAL A 203 12.24 -23.43 2.39
N VAL A 204 13.02 -23.91 3.37
CA VAL A 204 12.61 -23.94 4.78
C VAL A 204 13.35 -22.89 5.61
N ASP A 205 14.58 -22.54 5.20
CA ASP A 205 15.42 -21.56 5.90
C ASP A 205 16.27 -20.76 4.91
N SER A 206 16.75 -19.61 5.35
CA SER A 206 17.64 -18.70 4.61
C SER A 206 19.11 -18.91 4.92
N ALA A 207 19.49 -20.08 5.48
CA ALA A 207 20.88 -20.42 5.80
C ALA A 207 21.77 -20.61 4.57
#